data_890e39bc8d70b9864182250a0832352b
#
_entry.id   890e39bc8d70b9864182250a0832352b
#
_cell.length_a   1.000
_cell.length_b   1.000
_cell.length_c   1.000
_cell.angle_alpha   90.00
_cell.angle_beta   90.00
_cell.angle_gamma   90.00
#
_symmetry.space_group_name_H-M   'P 1'
#
loop_
_entity.id
_entity.type
_entity.pdbx_description
1 polymer ?
#
loop_
_entity_poly.entity_id
_entity_poly.type
_entity_poly.pdbx_seq_one_letter_code
_entity_poly.pdbx_strand_id
1 'polypeptide(L)' 'MSQLPVLSGKEIVRLLKSIGFTEVSCKGSHVKLKGFRAGEKRIVLVPLHGELAFGTLRSILRQAGLTVKELGDLLK' A
#
# COMPACT_ATOMS: atom_id res chain seq x y z
N MET A 1 10.76 19.20 -1.24
CA MET A 1 10.79 18.11 -0.29
C MET A 1 9.51 17.28 -0.41
N SER A 2 9.64 16.01 -0.67
CA SER A 2 8.45 15.19 -0.83
C SER A 2 7.93 14.74 0.53
N GLN A 3 6.64 14.91 0.73
CA GLN A 3 5.96 14.47 1.93
C GLN A 3 4.99 13.37 1.56
N LEU A 4 4.81 12.41 2.48
CA LEU A 4 3.81 11.39 2.27
C LEU A 4 2.43 11.99 2.49
N PRO A 5 1.49 11.72 1.59
CA PRO A 5 0.12 12.18 1.76
C PRO A 5 -0.56 11.43 2.90
N VAL A 6 -1.65 12.00 3.40
CA VAL A 6 -2.51 11.34 4.36
C VAL A 6 -3.47 10.44 3.60
N LEU A 7 -3.43 9.14 3.87
CA LEU A 7 -4.25 8.16 3.17
C LEU A 7 -4.91 7.21 4.16
N SER A 8 -6.08 6.72 3.79
CA SER A 8 -6.73 5.65 4.53
C SER A 8 -6.23 4.29 4.05
N GLY A 9 -6.47 3.25 4.87
CA GLY A 9 -6.15 1.90 4.46
C GLY A 9 -6.90 1.49 3.20
N LYS A 10 -8.17 1.88 3.09
CA LYS A 10 -8.98 1.57 1.90
C LYS A 10 -8.41 2.21 0.65
N GLU A 11 -7.93 3.43 0.76
CA GLU A 11 -7.33 4.12 -0.38
C GLU A 11 -6.07 3.41 -0.85
N ILE A 12 -5.22 3.00 0.08
CA ILE A 12 -3.98 2.31 -0.30
C ILE A 12 -4.27 0.92 -0.87
N VAL A 13 -5.28 0.22 -0.35
CA VAL A 13 -5.69 -1.07 -0.92
C VAL A 13 -6.15 -0.89 -2.37
N ARG A 14 -6.98 0.11 -2.62
CA ARG A 14 -7.45 0.39 -3.99
C ARG A 14 -6.28 0.70 -4.90
N LEU A 15 -5.33 1.50 -4.44
CA LEU A 15 -4.16 1.87 -5.21
C LEU A 15 -3.31 0.64 -5.53
N LEU A 16 -3.07 -0.22 -4.55
CA LEU A 16 -2.30 -1.43 -4.76
C LEU A 16 -2.98 -2.37 -5.77
N LYS A 17 -4.29 -2.49 -5.69
CA LYS A 17 -5.03 -3.29 -6.67
C LYS A 17 -4.86 -2.73 -8.08
N SER A 18 -4.82 -1.43 -8.22
CA SER A 18 -4.67 -0.81 -9.54
C SER A 18 -3.33 -1.11 -10.20
N ILE A 19 -2.33 -1.48 -9.43
CA ILE A 19 -1.01 -1.83 -9.97
C ILE A 19 -0.72 -3.33 -9.92
N GLY A 20 -1.77 -4.13 -9.80
CA GLY A 20 -1.65 -5.58 -9.97
C GLY A 20 -1.63 -6.41 -8.69
N PHE A 21 -1.80 -5.79 -7.54
CA PHE A 21 -1.90 -6.55 -6.29
C PHE A 21 -3.31 -7.13 -6.16
N THR A 22 -3.39 -8.30 -5.55
CA THR A 22 -4.65 -9.01 -5.33
C THR A 22 -4.85 -9.22 -3.84
N GLU A 23 -6.05 -8.95 -3.37
CA GLU A 23 -6.39 -9.22 -1.98
C GLU A 23 -6.47 -10.72 -1.75
N VAL A 24 -5.71 -11.22 -0.79
CA VAL A 24 -5.62 -12.64 -0.48
C VAL A 24 -6.50 -13.00 0.71
N SER A 25 -6.54 -12.13 1.70
CA SER A 25 -7.35 -12.36 2.89
C SER A 25 -7.64 -11.06 3.59
N CYS A 26 -8.66 -11.07 4.43
CA CYS A 26 -9.01 -9.94 5.27
C CYS A 26 -9.40 -10.49 6.63
N LYS A 27 -8.65 -10.10 7.66
CA LYS A 27 -8.95 -10.51 9.03
C LYS A 27 -9.16 -9.27 9.87
N GLY A 28 -10.40 -9.11 10.37
CA GLY A 28 -10.74 -7.92 11.14
C GLY A 28 -10.47 -6.68 10.30
N SER A 29 -9.59 -5.82 10.77
CA SER A 29 -9.26 -4.58 10.09
C SER A 29 -7.96 -4.65 9.30
N HIS A 30 -7.45 -5.86 9.01
CA HIS A 30 -6.20 -6.00 8.26
C HIS A 30 -6.43 -6.75 6.96
N VAL A 31 -5.98 -6.16 5.85
CA VAL A 31 -6.07 -6.77 4.52
C VAL A 31 -4.67 -7.22 4.11
N LYS A 32 -4.60 -8.45 3.59
CA LYS A 32 -3.36 -8.99 3.05
C LYS A 32 -3.46 -9.02 1.53
N LEU A 33 -2.48 -8.42 0.88
CA LEU A 33 -2.43 -8.40 -0.59
C LEU A 33 -1.15 -9.06 -1.07
N LYS A 34 -1.21 -9.59 -2.28
CA LYS A 34 -0.08 -10.25 -2.91
C LYS A 34 0.08 -9.71 -4.32
N GLY A 35 1.31 -9.50 -4.74
CA GLY A 35 1.59 -9.03 -6.08
C GLY A 35 3.05 -9.23 -6.44
N PHE A 36 3.40 -8.79 -7.64
CA PHE A 36 4.77 -8.86 -8.12
C PHE A 36 5.23 -7.48 -8.53
N ARG A 37 6.43 -7.10 -8.11
CA ARG A 37 7.06 -5.87 -8.56
C ARG A 37 8.55 -6.13 -8.69
N ALA A 38 9.14 -5.61 -9.77
CA ALA A 38 10.56 -5.79 -10.06
C ALA A 38 10.96 -7.26 -10.07
N GLY A 39 10.06 -8.14 -10.55
CA GLY A 39 10.32 -9.56 -10.64
C GLY A 39 10.24 -10.33 -9.33
N GLU A 40 9.83 -9.67 -8.25
CA GLU A 40 9.74 -10.30 -6.94
C GLU A 40 8.31 -10.36 -6.45
N LYS A 41 7.99 -11.47 -5.80
CA LYS A 41 6.71 -11.62 -5.12
C LYS A 41 6.71 -10.75 -3.87
N ARG A 42 5.63 -10.00 -3.69
CA ARG A 42 5.47 -9.09 -2.56
C ARG A 42 4.20 -9.39 -1.79
N ILE A 43 4.30 -9.38 -0.46
CA ILE A 43 3.14 -9.52 0.41
C ILE A 43 3.03 -8.23 1.20
N VAL A 44 1.85 -7.64 1.19
CA VAL A 44 1.60 -6.36 1.84
C VAL A 44 0.45 -6.51 2.83
N LEU A 45 0.66 -6.03 4.06
CA LEU A 45 -0.38 -6.00 5.09
C LEU A 45 -0.81 -4.56 5.29
N VAL A 46 -2.11 -4.31 5.14
CA VAL A 46 -2.67 -2.96 5.22
C VAL A 46 -3.74 -2.90 6.30
N PRO A 47 -3.54 -2.11 7.35
CA PRO A 47 -4.61 -1.90 8.33
C PRO A 47 -5.66 -0.97 7.73
N LEU A 48 -6.94 -1.31 7.91
CA LEU A 48 -8.04 -0.53 7.35
C LEU A 48 -8.43 0.62 8.28
N HIS A 49 -7.43 1.42 8.66
CA HIS A 49 -7.66 2.61 9.47
C HIS A 49 -8.04 3.79 8.59
N GLY A 50 -8.84 4.70 9.14
CA GLY A 50 -9.27 5.88 8.39
C GLY A 50 -8.13 6.79 8.01
N GLU A 51 -7.06 6.78 8.79
CA GLU A 51 -5.86 7.56 8.49
C GLU A 51 -4.66 6.73 8.89
N LEU A 52 -3.80 6.43 7.91
CA LEU A 52 -2.60 5.65 8.17
C LEU A 52 -1.50 6.54 8.76
N ALA A 53 -0.88 6.06 9.83
CA ALA A 53 0.26 6.75 10.42
C ALA A 53 1.41 6.77 9.40
N PHE A 54 2.25 7.79 9.49
CA PHE A 54 3.39 7.97 8.59
C PHE A 54 4.26 6.71 8.51
N GLY A 55 4.64 6.17 9.68
CA GLY A 55 5.48 4.97 9.72
C GLY A 55 4.80 3.75 9.12
N THR A 56 3.49 3.61 9.33
CA THR A 56 2.73 2.51 8.77
C THR A 56 2.70 2.61 7.24
N LEU A 57 2.46 3.81 6.71
CA LEU A 57 2.43 4.01 5.27
C LEU A 57 3.80 3.70 4.65
N ARG A 58 4.87 4.16 5.27
CA ARG A 58 6.22 3.85 4.78
C ARG A 58 6.50 2.35 4.78
N SER A 59 6.04 1.65 5.82
CA SER A 59 6.20 0.20 5.90
C SER A 59 5.46 -0.50 4.77
N ILE A 60 4.24 -0.05 4.48
CA ILE A 60 3.44 -0.59 3.37
C ILE A 60 4.16 -0.39 2.04
N LEU A 61 4.69 0.81 1.81
CA LEU A 61 5.42 1.08 0.57
C LEU A 61 6.64 0.18 0.44
N ARG A 62 7.37 -0.04 1.53
CA ARG A 62 8.52 -0.93 1.52
C ARG A 62 8.11 -2.35 1.17
N GLN A 63 7.04 -2.85 1.79
CA GLN A 63 6.55 -4.20 1.50
C GLN A 63 6.14 -4.34 0.04
N ALA A 64 5.50 -3.32 -0.51
CA ALA A 64 5.03 -3.33 -1.89
C ALA A 64 6.13 -3.08 -2.91
N GLY A 65 7.30 -2.62 -2.48
CA GLY A 65 8.36 -2.25 -3.40
C GLY A 65 8.11 -0.94 -4.11
N LEU A 66 7.36 -0.03 -3.46
CA LEU A 66 7.05 1.30 -4.02
C LEU A 66 7.90 2.37 -3.37
N THR A 67 8.32 3.34 -4.17
CA THR A 67 8.96 4.54 -3.63
C THR A 67 7.90 5.59 -3.34
N VAL A 68 8.28 6.59 -2.54
CA VAL A 68 7.40 7.73 -2.26
C VAL A 68 7.03 8.45 -3.55
N LYS A 69 7.99 8.57 -4.47
CA LYS A 69 7.74 9.21 -5.77
C LYS A 69 6.71 8.43 -6.57
N GLU A 70 6.84 7.10 -6.61
CA GLU A 70 5.88 6.26 -7.33
C GLU A 70 4.49 6.40 -6.75
N LEU A 71 4.38 6.45 -5.42
CA LEU A 71 3.10 6.67 -4.78
C LEU A 71 2.49 7.99 -5.22
N GLY A 72 3.30 9.06 -5.20
CA GLY A 72 2.82 10.36 -5.64
C GLY A 72 2.32 10.36 -7.07
N ASP A 73 3.02 9.66 -7.96
CA ASP A 73 2.61 9.55 -9.36
C ASP A 73 1.30 8.79 -9.51
N LEU A 74 1.08 7.77 -8.70
CA LEU A 74 -0.15 6.97 -8.76
C LEU A 74 -1.35 7.73 -8.21
N LEU A 75 -1.12 8.75 -7.39
CA LEU A 75 -2.20 9.55 -6.80
C LEU A 75 -2.63 10.71 -7.67
N LYS A 76 -1.97 10.95 -8.77
CA LYS A 76 -2.36 12.02 -9.70
C LYS A 76 -3.58 11.67 -10.52
#